data_56a47d199850b299eeda94848808d557
#
_entry.id   56a47d199850b299eeda94848808d557
#
_cell.length_a   1.000
_cell.length_b   1.000
_cell.length_c   1.000
_cell.angle_alpha   90.00
_cell.angle_beta   90.00
_cell.angle_gamma   90.00
#
_symmetry.space_group_name_H-M   'P 1'
#
loop_
_entity.id
_entity.type
_entity.pdbx_description
1 polymer ?
#
loop_
_entity_poly.entity_id
_entity_poly.type
_entity_poly.pdbx_seq_one_letter_code
_entity_poly.pdbx_strand_id
1 'polypeptide(L)'
;MKKKNLLILVCILTIALITAACGSSGDKEQSTAGQIGSEMSDSVKNLAQNGDDEPMGTINGQNISKAYFKMRSELYRVCGAEKPADSAWDELKLEAAEREFAEAKGILPTEEEILEYTKQQRGDAESTEESHSVIKEMLQNIGITEDYYWNVYKPKYEAPVLLIKGNIEKYKAANNLDKVDYKEVEAVITDRDYYESLN
;
A
#
# COMPACT_ATOMS: atom_id res chain seq x y z
N MET A 1 15.68 15.09 -7.72
CA MET A 1 14.95 14.20 -6.78
C MET A 1 15.98 13.40 -5.98
N LYS A 2 15.94 13.47 -4.65
CA LYS A 2 16.95 12.84 -3.79
C LYS A 2 16.75 11.32 -3.79
N LYS A 3 17.84 10.55 -3.91
CA LYS A 3 17.86 9.08 -3.96
C LYS A 3 17.05 8.36 -2.85
N LYS A 4 16.77 9.05 -1.72
CA LYS A 4 15.95 8.53 -0.61
C LYS A 4 14.47 8.31 -0.99
N ASN A 5 13.86 9.19 -1.78
CA ASN A 5 12.43 9.03 -2.17
C ASN A 5 12.21 7.91 -3.19
N LEU A 6 13.26 7.55 -3.95
CA LEU A 6 13.21 6.42 -4.87
C LEU A 6 13.21 5.09 -4.12
N LEU A 7 13.87 5.01 -2.95
CA LEU A 7 13.93 3.78 -2.16
C LEU A 7 12.57 3.44 -1.50
N ILE A 8 11.85 4.47 -1.04
CA ILE A 8 10.51 4.31 -0.41
C ILE A 8 9.46 3.89 -1.46
N LEU A 9 9.52 4.46 -2.66
CA LEU A 9 8.65 4.04 -3.76
C LEU A 9 8.90 2.58 -4.17
N VAL A 10 10.14 2.11 -4.05
CA VAL A 10 10.53 0.72 -4.29
C VAL A 10 9.95 -0.21 -3.21
N CYS A 11 9.87 0.19 -1.93
CA CYS A 11 9.29 -0.68 -0.87
C CYS A 11 7.79 -0.92 -1.04
N ILE A 12 7.02 0.07 -1.51
CA ILE A 12 5.57 -0.10 -1.79
C ILE A 12 5.36 -0.97 -3.04
N LEU A 13 6.25 -0.88 -4.04
CA LEU A 13 6.24 -1.71 -5.25
C LEU A 13 6.85 -3.11 -5.03
N THR A 14 7.73 -3.29 -4.03
CA THR A 14 8.46 -4.56 -3.85
C THR A 14 7.67 -5.64 -3.15
N ILE A 15 6.55 -5.36 -2.50
CA ILE A 15 5.61 -6.43 -2.13
C ILE A 15 5.05 -7.13 -3.40
N ALA A 16 5.04 -6.41 -4.55
CA ALA A 16 4.63 -6.97 -5.85
C ALA A 16 5.79 -7.51 -6.71
N LEU A 17 7.06 -7.24 -6.37
CA LEU A 17 8.21 -7.49 -7.26
C LEU A 17 9.40 -8.26 -6.63
N ILE A 18 9.28 -8.79 -5.40
CA ILE A 18 10.36 -9.61 -4.79
C ILE A 18 10.53 -10.98 -5.47
N THR A 19 9.75 -11.29 -6.48
CA THR A 19 9.83 -12.57 -7.20
C THR A 19 10.98 -12.67 -8.22
N ALA A 20 11.82 -11.64 -8.41
CA ALA A 20 12.78 -11.63 -9.52
C ALA A 20 14.27 -11.65 -9.16
N ALA A 21 14.68 -11.62 -7.90
CA ALA A 21 16.11 -11.45 -7.59
C ALA A 21 16.60 -12.10 -6.29
N CYS A 22 16.43 -13.41 -6.09
CA CYS A 22 17.30 -14.14 -5.16
C CYS A 22 17.55 -15.56 -5.67
N GLY A 23 18.58 -15.69 -6.50
CA GLY A 23 19.26 -16.96 -6.68
C GLY A 23 20.18 -17.22 -5.48
N SER A 24 20.05 -18.42 -4.89
CA SER A 24 21.07 -19.18 -4.19
C SER A 24 21.56 -18.69 -2.81
N SER A 25 21.15 -19.35 -1.77
CA SER A 25 21.98 -20.31 -1.01
C SER A 25 21.27 -20.74 0.27
N GLY A 26 21.35 -22.03 0.56
CA GLY A 26 20.58 -22.69 1.59
C GLY A 26 21.12 -22.42 3.00
N ASP A 27 20.53 -21.48 3.66
CA ASP A 27 20.36 -21.41 5.10
C ASP A 27 18.95 -20.89 5.34
N LYS A 28 18.27 -21.40 6.37
CA LYS A 28 16.89 -21.05 6.72
C LYS A 28 16.78 -19.65 7.32
N GLU A 29 17.31 -18.64 6.64
CA GLU A 29 16.99 -17.27 6.93
C GLU A 29 15.61 -16.97 6.35
N GLN A 30 14.72 -16.44 7.20
CA GLN A 30 13.41 -15.95 6.81
C GLN A 30 13.59 -14.98 5.63
N SER A 31 12.79 -15.14 4.58
CA SER A 31 12.85 -14.25 3.42
C SER A 31 12.59 -12.79 3.85
N THR A 32 13.06 -11.81 3.09
CA THR A 32 12.76 -10.39 3.36
C THR A 32 11.25 -10.14 3.43
N ALA A 33 10.46 -10.80 2.58
CA ALA A 33 9.01 -10.74 2.61
C ALA A 33 8.44 -11.32 3.91
N GLY A 34 8.97 -12.45 4.38
CA GLY A 34 8.58 -13.05 5.65
C GLY A 34 8.93 -12.17 6.86
N GLN A 35 10.07 -11.50 6.85
CA GLN A 35 10.47 -10.54 7.90
C GLN A 35 9.51 -9.35 7.94
N ILE A 36 9.23 -8.71 6.81
CA ILE A 36 8.25 -7.63 6.69
C ILE A 36 6.88 -8.08 7.19
N GLY A 37 6.43 -9.26 6.76
CA GLY A 37 5.17 -9.85 7.20
C GLY A 37 5.10 -10.00 8.72
N SER A 38 6.16 -10.51 9.34
CA SER A 38 6.23 -10.67 10.79
C SER A 38 6.16 -9.34 11.54
N GLU A 39 6.89 -8.32 11.07
CA GLU A 39 6.91 -6.99 11.68
C GLU A 39 5.59 -6.24 11.55
N MET A 40 4.85 -6.47 10.47
CA MET A 40 3.54 -5.84 10.22
C MET A 40 2.34 -6.63 10.79
N SER A 41 2.57 -7.82 11.33
CA SER A 41 1.52 -8.77 11.72
C SER A 41 0.42 -8.14 12.58
N ASP A 42 0.79 -7.43 13.64
CA ASP A 42 -0.18 -6.87 14.59
C ASP A 42 -1.04 -5.78 13.96
N SER A 43 -0.45 -4.93 13.12
CA SER A 43 -1.16 -3.83 12.45
C SER A 43 -2.16 -4.35 11.42
N VAL A 44 -1.75 -5.34 10.61
CA VAL A 44 -2.62 -5.91 9.57
C VAL A 44 -3.73 -6.76 10.18
N LYS A 45 -3.45 -7.53 11.24
CA LYS A 45 -4.47 -8.27 11.99
C LYS A 45 -5.48 -7.33 12.63
N ASN A 46 -5.01 -6.24 13.22
CA ASN A 46 -5.90 -5.24 13.83
C ASN A 46 -6.81 -4.62 12.76
N LEU A 47 -6.28 -4.24 11.60
CA LEU A 47 -7.09 -3.75 10.50
C LEU A 47 -8.12 -4.79 10.02
N ALA A 48 -7.73 -6.07 9.93
CA ALA A 48 -8.61 -7.15 9.50
C ALA A 48 -9.77 -7.41 10.50
N GLN A 49 -9.51 -7.23 11.80
CA GLN A 49 -10.47 -7.53 12.85
C GLN A 49 -11.37 -6.35 13.20
N ASN A 50 -10.81 -5.14 13.27
CA ASN A 50 -11.49 -3.96 13.81
C ASN A 50 -11.91 -2.97 12.70
N GLY A 51 -11.42 -3.15 11.49
CA GLY A 51 -11.83 -2.33 10.36
C GLY A 51 -11.54 -0.83 10.55
N ASP A 52 -12.54 -0.01 10.24
CA ASP A 52 -12.42 1.46 10.18
C ASP A 52 -13.10 2.16 11.38
N ASP A 53 -13.15 1.54 12.56
CA ASP A 53 -14.06 1.95 13.63
C ASP A 53 -13.71 3.27 14.34
N GLU A 54 -12.42 3.60 14.49
CA GLU A 54 -12.00 4.86 15.16
C GLU A 54 -11.25 5.78 14.21
N PRO A 55 -11.77 7.00 13.93
CA PRO A 55 -11.07 7.95 13.09
C PRO A 55 -9.87 8.57 13.81
N MET A 56 -8.71 8.57 13.15
CA MET A 56 -7.52 9.30 13.56
C MET A 56 -7.51 10.73 12.99
N GLY A 57 -8.14 10.94 11.86
CA GLY A 57 -8.22 12.20 11.16
C GLY A 57 -9.08 12.09 9.91
N THR A 58 -9.10 13.17 9.12
CA THR A 58 -9.82 13.23 7.85
C THR A 58 -8.93 13.77 6.74
N ILE A 59 -9.14 13.27 5.52
CA ILE A 59 -8.58 13.83 4.30
C ILE A 59 -9.74 14.05 3.32
N ASN A 60 -9.95 15.30 2.88
CA ASN A 60 -11.11 15.72 2.06
C ASN A 60 -12.46 15.26 2.65
N GLY A 61 -12.58 15.34 3.99
CA GLY A 61 -13.77 14.91 4.71
C GLY A 61 -13.95 13.39 4.84
N GLN A 62 -13.07 12.58 4.27
CA GLN A 62 -13.10 11.12 4.43
C GLN A 62 -12.32 10.72 5.69
N ASN A 63 -12.92 9.89 6.52
CA ASN A 63 -12.29 9.39 7.74
C ASN A 63 -11.11 8.47 7.41
N ILE A 64 -9.99 8.70 8.09
CA ILE A 64 -8.83 7.79 8.14
C ILE A 64 -8.87 7.09 9.48
N SER A 65 -9.10 5.78 9.48
CA SER A 65 -9.18 5.01 10.73
C SER A 65 -7.82 4.83 11.38
N LYS A 66 -7.79 4.69 12.69
CA LYS A 66 -6.58 4.40 13.48
C LYS A 66 -5.91 3.11 13.01
N ALA A 67 -6.71 2.06 12.77
CA ALA A 67 -6.18 0.77 12.35
C ALA A 67 -5.48 0.85 10.98
N TYR A 68 -6.10 1.53 10.01
CA TYR A 68 -5.52 1.72 8.69
C TYR A 68 -4.26 2.61 8.75
N PHE A 69 -4.32 3.71 9.47
CA PHE A 69 -3.19 4.62 9.64
C PHE A 69 -2.00 3.93 10.32
N LYS A 70 -2.26 3.15 11.38
CA LYS A 70 -1.22 2.38 12.06
C LYS A 70 -0.53 1.41 11.09
N MET A 71 -1.30 0.67 10.31
CA MET A 71 -0.75 -0.25 9.32
C MET A 71 0.12 0.48 8.29
N ARG A 72 -0.32 1.65 7.79
CA ARG A 72 0.46 2.48 6.86
C ARG A 72 1.74 3.03 7.50
N SER A 73 1.68 3.50 8.74
CA SER A 73 2.85 3.99 9.50
C SER A 73 3.85 2.86 9.75
N GLU A 74 3.38 1.68 10.10
CA GLU A 74 4.22 0.51 10.34
C GLU A 74 4.97 0.09 9.07
N LEU A 75 4.34 0.14 7.90
CA LEU A 75 5.00 -0.09 6.62
C LEU A 75 6.18 0.88 6.42
N TYR A 76 6.00 2.17 6.72
CA TYR A 76 7.09 3.15 6.64
C TYR A 76 8.18 2.91 7.67
N ARG A 77 7.82 2.48 8.88
CA ARG A 77 8.78 2.10 9.94
C ARG A 77 9.66 0.94 9.48
N VAL A 78 9.07 -0.12 8.95
CA VAL A 78 9.78 -1.30 8.43
C VAL A 78 10.70 -0.93 7.27
N CYS A 79 10.30 0.04 6.45
CA CYS A 79 11.14 0.60 5.38
C CYS A 79 12.21 1.60 5.88
N GLY A 80 12.36 1.79 7.19
CA GLY A 80 13.39 2.62 7.81
C GLY A 80 13.14 4.12 7.76
N ALA A 81 11.87 4.55 7.73
CA ALA A 81 11.52 5.95 7.85
C ALA A 81 11.82 6.46 9.27
N GLU A 82 12.45 7.63 9.38
CA GLU A 82 12.73 8.28 10.67
C GLU A 82 11.46 8.74 11.38
N LYS A 83 10.43 9.10 10.60
CA LYS A 83 9.12 9.58 11.04
C LYS A 83 8.04 8.84 10.27
N PRO A 84 7.68 7.65 10.71
CA PRO A 84 6.76 6.78 9.98
C PRO A 84 5.36 7.37 9.82
N ALA A 85 4.82 8.00 10.87
CA ALA A 85 3.50 8.61 10.83
C ALA A 85 3.46 9.82 9.88
N ASP A 86 4.48 10.69 9.91
CA ASP A 86 4.59 11.81 8.99
C ASP A 86 4.62 11.31 7.54
N SER A 87 5.41 10.26 7.26
CA SER A 87 5.53 9.67 5.93
C SER A 87 4.23 9.03 5.45
N ALA A 88 3.54 8.31 6.33
CA ALA A 88 2.25 7.70 6.02
C ALA A 88 1.17 8.76 5.76
N TRP A 89 1.13 9.84 6.55
CA TRP A 89 0.18 10.92 6.38
C TRP A 89 0.39 11.67 5.06
N ASP A 90 1.63 11.96 4.72
CA ASP A 90 1.96 12.62 3.45
C ASP A 90 1.61 11.75 2.23
N GLU A 91 1.82 10.44 2.31
CA GLU A 91 1.41 9.51 1.24
C GLU A 91 -0.11 9.44 1.12
N LEU A 92 -0.86 9.37 2.23
CA LEU A 92 -2.33 9.37 2.21
C LEU A 92 -2.90 10.66 1.61
N LYS A 93 -2.29 11.81 1.89
CA LYS A 93 -2.66 13.08 1.23
C LYS A 93 -2.40 13.04 -0.27
N LEU A 94 -1.25 12.47 -0.67
CA LEU A 94 -0.93 12.32 -2.10
C LEU A 94 -1.93 11.37 -2.79
N GLU A 95 -2.25 10.23 -2.19
CA GLU A 95 -3.25 9.29 -2.73
C GLU A 95 -4.64 9.94 -2.89
N ALA A 96 -5.03 10.78 -1.93
CA ALA A 96 -6.28 11.54 -2.04
C ALA A 96 -6.26 12.56 -3.19
N ALA A 97 -5.16 13.28 -3.36
CA ALA A 97 -4.98 14.22 -4.46
C ALA A 97 -4.94 13.53 -5.83
N GLU A 98 -4.27 12.36 -5.92
CA GLU A 98 -4.25 11.51 -7.10
C GLU A 98 -5.65 11.00 -7.46
N ARG A 99 -6.43 10.59 -6.45
CA ARG A 99 -7.80 10.14 -6.64
C ARG A 99 -8.71 11.27 -7.15
N GLU A 100 -8.64 12.47 -6.57
CA GLU A 100 -9.40 13.63 -7.06
C GLU A 100 -9.02 14.00 -8.49
N PHE A 101 -7.73 13.97 -8.80
CA PHE A 101 -7.28 14.22 -10.17
C PHE A 101 -7.85 13.17 -11.13
N ALA A 102 -7.77 11.88 -10.78
CA ALA A 102 -8.28 10.80 -11.61
C ALA A 102 -9.80 10.90 -11.81
N GLU A 103 -10.55 11.26 -10.76
CA GLU A 103 -11.98 11.52 -10.83
C GLU A 103 -12.31 12.68 -11.78
N ALA A 104 -11.63 13.81 -11.61
CA ALA A 104 -11.83 15.00 -12.45
C ALA A 104 -11.49 14.77 -13.94
N LYS A 105 -10.63 13.77 -14.23
CA LYS A 105 -10.26 13.37 -15.60
C LYS A 105 -11.07 12.19 -16.14
N GLY A 106 -11.95 11.59 -15.33
CA GLY A 106 -12.73 10.42 -15.73
C GLY A 106 -11.87 9.17 -15.95
N ILE A 107 -10.78 9.03 -15.20
CA ILE A 107 -9.82 7.91 -15.29
C ILE A 107 -9.73 7.10 -13.99
N LEU A 108 -10.71 7.25 -13.08
CA LEU A 108 -10.82 6.36 -11.93
C LEU A 108 -11.04 4.92 -12.41
N PRO A 109 -10.37 3.94 -11.78
CA PRO A 109 -10.67 2.54 -12.09
C PRO A 109 -12.09 2.18 -11.63
N THR A 110 -12.77 1.39 -12.44
CA THR A 110 -14.04 0.76 -12.07
C THR A 110 -13.83 -0.39 -11.10
N GLU A 111 -14.90 -0.81 -10.43
CA GLU A 111 -14.84 -2.01 -9.56
C GLU A 111 -14.43 -3.26 -10.36
N GLU A 112 -14.91 -3.40 -11.59
CA GLU A 112 -14.54 -4.52 -12.48
C GLU A 112 -13.03 -4.51 -12.80
N GLU A 113 -12.46 -3.35 -13.11
CA GLU A 113 -11.01 -3.21 -13.35
C GLU A 113 -10.18 -3.55 -12.10
N ILE A 114 -10.65 -3.15 -10.92
CA ILE A 114 -9.99 -3.48 -9.64
C ILE A 114 -9.99 -4.99 -9.41
N LEU A 115 -11.13 -5.65 -9.62
CA LEU A 115 -11.24 -7.09 -9.44
C LEU A 115 -10.43 -7.88 -10.47
N GLU A 116 -10.45 -7.46 -11.74
CA GLU A 116 -9.66 -8.12 -12.79
C GLU A 116 -8.15 -7.93 -12.55
N TYR A 117 -7.71 -6.74 -12.17
CA TYR A 117 -6.33 -6.48 -11.78
C TYR A 117 -5.90 -7.37 -10.60
N THR A 118 -6.74 -7.48 -9.57
CA THR A 118 -6.45 -8.33 -8.42
C THR A 118 -6.34 -9.80 -8.82
N LYS A 119 -7.22 -10.27 -9.68
CA LYS A 119 -7.20 -11.64 -10.21
C LYS A 119 -5.95 -11.92 -11.05
N GLN A 120 -5.55 -10.97 -11.88
CA GLN A 120 -4.30 -11.07 -12.64
C GLN A 120 -3.09 -11.15 -11.70
N GLN A 121 -3.00 -10.26 -10.70
CA GLN A 121 -1.92 -10.25 -9.72
C GLN A 121 -1.85 -11.56 -8.92
N ARG A 122 -3.00 -12.15 -8.58
CA ARG A 122 -3.07 -13.47 -7.96
C ARG A 122 -2.53 -14.55 -8.90
N GLY A 123 -2.96 -14.55 -10.16
CA GLY A 123 -2.48 -15.50 -11.16
C GLY A 123 -0.96 -15.41 -11.37
N ASP A 124 -0.41 -14.20 -11.41
CA ASP A 124 1.02 -13.97 -11.51
C ASP A 124 1.77 -14.50 -10.26
N ALA A 125 1.25 -14.24 -9.06
CA ALA A 125 1.82 -14.72 -7.81
C ALA A 125 1.77 -16.25 -7.67
N GLU A 126 0.74 -16.90 -8.19
CA GLU A 126 0.54 -18.35 -8.17
C GLU A 126 1.15 -19.05 -9.40
N SER A 127 1.77 -18.32 -10.35
CA SER A 127 2.27 -18.86 -11.61
C SER A 127 3.44 -19.83 -11.46
N THR A 128 4.22 -19.71 -10.39
CA THR A 128 5.29 -20.64 -10.02
C THR A 128 5.19 -21.02 -8.54
N GLU A 129 5.68 -22.23 -8.19
CA GLU A 129 5.71 -22.69 -6.80
C GLU A 129 6.57 -21.75 -5.93
N GLU A 130 7.66 -21.21 -6.48
CA GLU A 130 8.55 -20.30 -5.79
C GLU A 130 7.83 -18.97 -5.44
N SER A 131 7.19 -18.32 -6.41
CA SER A 131 6.46 -17.07 -6.17
C SER A 131 5.28 -17.25 -5.21
N HIS A 132 4.53 -18.34 -5.35
CA HIS A 132 3.44 -18.66 -4.43
C HIS A 132 3.94 -18.92 -3.00
N SER A 133 5.07 -19.61 -2.85
CA SER A 133 5.68 -19.88 -1.55
C SER A 133 6.07 -18.59 -0.81
N VAL A 134 6.62 -17.60 -1.52
CA VAL A 134 6.99 -16.29 -0.96
C VAL A 134 5.77 -15.54 -0.43
N ILE A 135 4.70 -15.44 -1.23
CA ILE A 135 3.44 -14.79 -0.81
C ILE A 135 2.84 -15.54 0.38
N LYS A 136 2.79 -16.86 0.32
CA LYS A 136 2.25 -17.68 1.41
C LYS A 136 3.02 -17.51 2.72
N GLU A 137 4.35 -17.48 2.66
CA GLU A 137 5.21 -17.21 3.83
C GLU A 137 4.91 -15.82 4.41
N MET A 138 4.84 -14.80 3.56
CA MET A 138 4.50 -13.44 3.99
C MET A 138 3.14 -13.40 4.68
N LEU A 139 2.09 -13.94 4.07
CA LEU A 139 0.73 -13.94 4.61
C LEU A 139 0.61 -14.75 5.91
N GLN A 140 1.31 -15.88 6.01
CA GLN A 140 1.38 -16.66 7.24
C GLN A 140 2.04 -15.89 8.38
N ASN A 141 3.12 -15.16 8.11
CA ASN A 141 3.79 -14.32 9.10
C ASN A 141 2.94 -13.11 9.51
N ILE A 142 2.23 -12.50 8.59
CA ILE A 142 1.21 -11.48 8.87
C ILE A 142 0.06 -12.08 9.70
N GLY A 143 -0.27 -13.36 9.47
CA GLY A 143 -1.36 -14.07 10.14
C GLY A 143 -2.73 -13.80 9.56
N ILE A 144 -2.80 -13.55 8.26
CA ILE A 144 -4.04 -13.47 7.48
C ILE A 144 -4.07 -14.60 6.45
N THR A 145 -5.26 -14.94 5.98
CA THR A 145 -5.43 -15.97 4.95
C THR A 145 -5.22 -15.41 3.55
N GLU A 146 -4.81 -16.26 2.60
CA GLU A 146 -4.75 -15.89 1.19
C GLU A 146 -6.11 -15.41 0.67
N ASP A 147 -7.20 -16.05 1.09
CA ASP A 147 -8.55 -15.65 0.69
C ASP A 147 -8.91 -14.24 1.19
N TYR A 148 -8.56 -13.89 2.43
CA TYR A 148 -8.76 -12.53 2.94
C TYR A 148 -7.90 -11.53 2.16
N TYR A 149 -6.63 -11.85 1.91
CA TYR A 149 -5.72 -10.97 1.19
C TYR A 149 -6.22 -10.67 -0.24
N TRP A 150 -6.53 -11.71 -1.01
CA TRP A 150 -6.92 -11.56 -2.41
C TRP A 150 -8.35 -11.06 -2.62
N ASN A 151 -9.29 -11.42 -1.75
CA ASN A 151 -10.70 -11.10 -1.95
C ASN A 151 -11.17 -9.87 -1.17
N VAL A 152 -10.43 -9.43 -0.15
CA VAL A 152 -10.83 -8.31 0.72
C VAL A 152 -9.76 -7.23 0.77
N TYR A 153 -8.56 -7.58 1.26
CA TYR A 153 -7.51 -6.60 1.54
C TYR A 153 -7.00 -5.90 0.26
N LYS A 154 -6.56 -6.68 -0.71
CA LYS A 154 -5.96 -6.14 -1.95
C LYS A 154 -6.95 -5.32 -2.78
N PRO A 155 -8.20 -5.77 -3.04
CA PRO A 155 -9.18 -4.95 -3.76
C PRO A 155 -9.57 -3.66 -3.02
N LYS A 156 -9.56 -3.66 -1.69
CA LYS A 156 -9.96 -2.50 -0.89
C LYS A 156 -8.84 -1.48 -0.73
N TYR A 157 -7.61 -1.92 -0.47
CA TYR A 157 -6.54 -1.04 0.02
C TYR A 157 -5.39 -0.85 -0.97
N GLU A 158 -5.04 -1.84 -1.79
CA GLU A 158 -3.86 -1.77 -2.67
C GLU A 158 -4.21 -1.54 -4.14
N ALA A 159 -5.08 -2.37 -4.71
CA ALA A 159 -5.36 -2.34 -6.15
C ALA A 159 -5.91 -1.00 -6.64
N PRO A 160 -6.82 -0.31 -5.92
CA PRO A 160 -7.29 1.01 -6.36
C PRO A 160 -6.18 2.04 -6.46
N VAL A 161 -5.27 2.08 -5.47
CA VAL A 161 -4.14 3.03 -5.45
C VAL A 161 -3.21 2.78 -6.63
N LEU A 162 -2.85 1.51 -6.86
CA LEU A 162 -1.94 1.14 -7.96
C LEU A 162 -2.54 1.44 -9.34
N LEU A 163 -3.83 1.16 -9.52
CA LEU A 163 -4.54 1.45 -10.78
C LEU A 163 -4.69 2.95 -11.02
N ILE A 164 -4.99 3.74 -9.99
CA ILE A 164 -5.04 5.22 -10.10
C ILE A 164 -3.68 5.75 -10.55
N LYS A 165 -2.60 5.36 -9.89
CA LYS A 165 -1.23 5.76 -10.28
C LYS A 165 -0.92 5.35 -11.72
N GLY A 166 -1.24 4.12 -12.10
CA GLY A 166 -1.07 3.63 -13.49
C GLY A 166 -1.90 4.40 -14.52
N ASN A 167 -3.14 4.74 -14.21
CA ASN A 167 -4.01 5.52 -15.10
C ASN A 167 -3.53 6.98 -15.24
N ILE A 168 -3.00 7.58 -14.17
CA ILE A 168 -2.38 8.90 -14.22
C ILE A 168 -1.15 8.89 -15.15
N GLU A 169 -0.28 7.88 -15.05
CA GLU A 169 0.88 7.77 -15.95
C GLU A 169 0.46 7.59 -17.42
N LYS A 170 -0.57 6.78 -17.69
CA LYS A 170 -1.14 6.66 -19.04
C LYS A 170 -1.72 7.99 -19.53
N TYR A 171 -2.43 8.73 -18.66
CA TYR A 171 -2.97 10.05 -18.98
C TYR A 171 -1.85 11.04 -19.31
N LYS A 172 -0.78 11.08 -18.52
CA LYS A 172 0.42 11.91 -18.78
C LYS A 172 1.01 11.60 -20.15
N ALA A 173 1.23 10.32 -20.44
CA ALA A 173 1.79 9.89 -21.72
C ALA A 173 0.90 10.29 -22.91
N ALA A 174 -0.41 10.08 -22.80
CA ALA A 174 -1.37 10.41 -23.87
C ALA A 174 -1.49 11.92 -24.14
N ASN A 175 -1.19 12.77 -23.15
CA ASN A 175 -1.28 14.22 -23.24
C ASN A 175 0.09 14.92 -23.34
N ASN A 176 1.20 14.17 -23.47
CA ASN A 176 2.57 14.67 -23.48
C ASN A 176 2.92 15.57 -22.29
N LEU A 177 2.51 15.15 -21.08
CA LEU A 177 2.74 15.89 -19.84
C LEU A 177 3.92 15.28 -19.07
N ASP A 178 4.87 16.11 -18.64
CA ASP A 178 5.96 15.67 -17.73
C ASP A 178 5.46 15.46 -16.31
N LYS A 179 4.49 16.27 -15.88
CA LYS A 179 3.88 16.21 -14.55
C LYS A 179 2.40 16.58 -14.61
N VAL A 180 1.68 16.25 -13.57
CA VAL A 180 0.34 16.77 -13.30
C VAL A 180 0.38 17.63 -12.04
N ASP A 181 -0.44 18.65 -12.00
CA ASP A 181 -0.59 19.50 -10.84
C ASP A 181 -1.83 19.00 -10.05
N TYR A 182 -1.58 18.49 -8.86
CA TYR A 182 -2.63 18.06 -7.94
C TYR A 182 -3.17 19.27 -7.17
N LYS A 183 -4.47 19.23 -6.89
CA LYS A 183 -5.05 20.17 -5.95
C LYS A 183 -4.57 19.86 -4.54
N GLU A 184 -4.44 20.92 -3.74
CA GLU A 184 -4.21 20.76 -2.30
C GLU A 184 -5.41 20.08 -1.66
N VAL A 185 -5.16 19.09 -0.81
CA VAL A 185 -6.18 18.36 -0.08
C VAL A 185 -6.34 18.94 1.32
N GLU A 186 -7.59 19.04 1.80
CA GLU A 186 -7.86 19.37 3.19
C GLU A 186 -7.57 18.14 4.06
N ALA A 187 -6.66 18.27 5.03
CA ALA A 187 -6.26 17.16 5.87
C ALA A 187 -6.17 17.60 7.33
N VAL A 188 -6.90 16.91 8.21
CA VAL A 188 -7.02 17.23 9.64
C VAL A 188 -6.72 15.99 10.47
N ILE A 189 -5.75 16.11 11.39
CA ILE A 189 -5.47 15.10 12.41
C ILE A 189 -6.34 15.42 13.61
N THR A 190 -7.25 14.52 13.99
CA THR A 190 -8.17 14.71 15.12
C THR A 190 -7.65 14.09 16.41
N ASP A 191 -6.81 13.05 16.32
CA ASP A 191 -6.13 12.41 17.45
C ASP A 191 -4.62 12.62 17.35
N ARG A 192 -4.15 13.76 17.84
CA ARG A 192 -2.75 14.16 17.77
C ARG A 192 -1.85 13.24 18.61
N ASP A 193 -2.30 12.85 19.78
CA ASP A 193 -1.51 12.01 20.70
C ASP A 193 -1.27 10.62 20.08
N TYR A 194 -2.30 10.04 19.47
CA TYR A 194 -2.16 8.80 18.74
C TYR A 194 -1.21 8.93 17.54
N TYR A 195 -1.36 10.00 16.76
CA TYR A 195 -0.48 10.28 15.62
C TYR A 195 1.00 10.33 16.04
N GLU A 196 1.30 11.11 17.09
CA GLU A 196 2.67 11.32 17.56
C GLU A 196 3.26 10.04 18.18
N SER A 197 2.42 9.18 18.75
CA SER A 197 2.86 7.89 19.31
C SER A 197 3.39 6.91 18.26
N LEU A 198 3.14 7.14 16.96
CA LEU A 198 3.57 6.31 15.86
C LEU A 198 4.85 6.84 15.16
N ASN A 199 5.37 7.99 15.58
CA ASN A 199 6.67 8.52 15.14
C ASN A 199 7.78 8.10 16.10
#